data_a195dcd0ba9aeaf24f85406f790b3e26
#
_entry.id   a195dcd0ba9aeaf24f85406f790b3e26
#
_cell.length_a   1.000
_cell.length_b   1.000
_cell.length_c   1.000
_cell.angle_alpha   90.00
_cell.angle_beta   90.00
_cell.angle_gamma   90.00
#
_symmetry.space_group_name_H-M   'P 1'
#
loop_
_entity.id
_entity.type
_entity.pdbx_description
1 polymer ?
#
loop_
_entity_poly.entity_id
_entity_poly.type
_entity_poly.pdbx_seq_one_letter_code
_entity_poly.pdbx_strand_id
1 'polypeptide(L)'
;MKKTNIYVLGLFLAAKLIPMSAIAQGDPVPYALSIRADDLKKHLTFIASDSLKGRNTGSAEQLVAANYIADSFKKSGIAPVNGSYFQKVDLVNRAWTNVFFTAKGKKYEYLVDMMASALAPVAANSKFPMVFAGFGVQQGGYTDFDKLNAKGKMVLAFEGEAKDASGNYVLSGSKNPSIFGKGDGWKEKLKRAQAAGAKGLILIADRDTKTFGNQVRQRQAMMKRFGNERMAFADAASAANEAPVFVISSEAAAEILGTTEAELLAFKASLASEKKSVASKFKAAPIEVTIERTEKPVDTYNVVGYLEGTDKKEEIVVLTAHYDHIGVSADGQINNGANDDGSGTVTVMELAEAFGKAAAEGKRPRRSILFMTVTGEEKGLLGSEWYANHPLFPLKNTVVDLNTDMTGRYDDEHKGKPDYIYEIGSDKLSSQLREVLIEQNKKHIGLELDFRFNDPNDPNRFYYRSDHYNFAKHGIPVAFFFNGVHDDYHMPGDEVDKIEFDQIQKVGRLVFYMAWEIANREQRLVVDSNKP
;
A
#
# COMPACT_ATOMS: atom_id res chain seq x y z
N MET A 1 26.92 29.94 87.55
CA MET A 1 27.08 29.77 86.09
C MET A 1 25.74 29.24 85.58
N LYS A 2 24.91 30.11 85.04
CA LYS A 2 23.61 29.75 84.42
C LYS A 2 23.80 29.43 82.95
N LYS A 3 23.42 28.22 82.49
CA LYS A 3 23.39 27.86 81.08
C LYS A 3 22.04 28.28 80.48
N THR A 4 22.10 29.16 79.48
CA THR A 4 20.93 29.62 78.75
C THR A 4 20.78 28.72 77.51
N ASN A 5 19.66 28.00 77.43
CA ASN A 5 19.26 27.19 76.28
C ASN A 5 18.57 28.10 75.26
N ILE A 6 19.11 28.21 74.06
CA ILE A 6 18.46 28.88 72.93
C ILE A 6 17.74 27.80 72.10
N TYR A 7 16.41 27.92 72.09
CA TYR A 7 15.57 27.10 71.18
C TYR A 7 15.50 27.84 69.83
N VAL A 8 16.06 27.23 68.78
CA VAL A 8 15.87 27.68 67.39
C VAL A 8 14.59 27.08 66.88
N LEU A 9 13.56 27.89 66.67
CA LEU A 9 12.29 27.52 66.08
C LEU A 9 12.46 27.48 64.53
N GLY A 10 12.59 26.28 63.98
CA GLY A 10 12.64 26.10 62.52
C GLY A 10 11.23 26.24 61.91
N LEU A 11 11.00 27.33 61.17
CA LEU A 11 9.81 27.48 60.33
C LEU A 11 9.90 26.54 59.12
N PHE A 12 9.21 25.44 59.11
CA PHE A 12 8.98 24.65 57.89
C PHE A 12 7.93 25.37 57.04
N LEU A 13 8.38 26.03 55.96
CA LEU A 13 7.51 26.51 54.90
C LEU A 13 7.07 25.28 54.09
N ALA A 14 5.89 24.75 54.35
CA ALA A 14 5.23 23.76 53.48
C ALA A 14 4.82 24.49 52.20
N ALA A 15 5.63 24.37 51.15
CA ALA A 15 5.22 24.72 49.80
C ALA A 15 4.06 23.78 49.45
N LYS A 16 2.83 24.29 49.47
CA LYS A 16 1.69 23.62 48.83
C LYS A 16 2.01 23.53 47.35
N LEU A 17 2.39 22.34 46.89
CA LEU A 17 2.29 21.98 45.47
C LEU A 17 0.82 22.16 45.11
N ILE A 18 0.50 23.30 44.49
CA ILE A 18 -0.74 23.48 43.77
C ILE A 18 -0.67 22.44 42.65
N PRO A 19 -1.59 21.47 42.55
CA PRO A 19 -1.64 20.63 41.38
C PRO A 19 -1.82 21.61 40.22
N MET A 20 -0.90 21.60 39.23
CA MET A 20 -1.13 22.26 37.95
C MET A 20 -2.45 21.70 37.45
N SER A 21 -3.51 22.47 37.64
CA SER A 21 -4.82 22.21 37.06
C SER A 21 -4.58 21.92 35.59
N ALA A 22 -5.01 20.78 35.14
CA ALA A 22 -5.11 20.51 33.71
C ALA A 22 -5.71 21.77 33.08
N ILE A 23 -4.95 22.47 32.26
CA ILE A 23 -5.45 23.63 31.52
C ILE A 23 -6.65 23.07 30.77
N ALA A 24 -7.85 23.55 31.13
CA ALA A 24 -9.09 23.11 30.53
C ALA A 24 -8.95 23.40 29.03
N GLN A 25 -8.68 22.35 28.27
CA GLN A 25 -8.65 22.44 26.82
C GLN A 25 -10.03 22.90 26.40
N GLY A 26 -10.10 23.95 25.58
CA GLY A 26 -11.37 24.55 25.19
C GLY A 26 -12.35 23.53 24.59
N ASP A 27 -13.59 23.88 24.57
CA ASP A 27 -14.63 23.11 23.90
C ASP A 27 -14.25 22.90 22.42
N PRO A 28 -14.17 21.66 21.91
CA PRO A 28 -13.85 21.37 20.49
C PRO A 28 -14.99 21.73 19.54
N VAL A 29 -16.23 21.84 20.04
CA VAL A 29 -17.44 21.98 19.21
C VAL A 29 -17.39 23.17 18.26
N PRO A 30 -16.99 24.39 18.65
CA PRO A 30 -16.93 25.52 17.72
C PRO A 30 -16.00 25.30 16.54
N TYR A 31 -14.89 24.57 16.75
CA TYR A 31 -13.89 24.27 15.71
C TYR A 31 -14.35 23.14 14.81
N ALA A 32 -14.92 22.09 15.35
CA ALA A 32 -15.54 21.02 14.54
C ALA A 32 -16.64 21.57 13.63
N LEU A 33 -17.46 22.51 14.14
CA LEU A 33 -18.53 23.13 13.37
C LEU A 33 -18.01 24.09 12.27
N SER A 34 -16.74 24.49 12.28
CA SER A 34 -16.14 25.23 11.18
C SER A 34 -15.87 24.36 9.95
N ILE A 35 -15.83 23.04 10.08
CA ILE A 35 -15.80 22.12 8.93
C ILE A 35 -17.19 22.11 8.29
N ARG A 36 -17.30 22.66 7.07
CA ARG A 36 -18.59 22.92 6.42
C ARG A 36 -18.68 22.29 5.04
N ALA A 37 -19.84 21.79 4.69
CA ALA A 37 -20.12 21.23 3.38
C ALA A 37 -19.80 22.20 2.22
N ASP A 38 -20.09 23.49 2.38
CA ASP A 38 -19.80 24.52 1.38
C ASP A 38 -18.30 24.72 1.13
N ASP A 39 -17.49 24.70 2.21
CA ASP A 39 -16.04 24.90 2.12
C ASP A 39 -15.38 23.64 1.53
N LEU A 40 -15.80 22.44 1.98
CA LEU A 40 -15.42 21.17 1.37
C LEU A 40 -15.73 21.14 -0.14
N LYS A 41 -16.94 21.58 -0.53
CA LYS A 41 -17.35 21.66 -1.93
C LYS A 41 -16.48 22.62 -2.74
N LYS A 42 -16.15 23.77 -2.19
CA LYS A 42 -15.28 24.75 -2.82
C LYS A 42 -13.90 24.18 -3.11
N HIS A 43 -13.29 23.50 -2.13
CA HIS A 43 -12.00 22.85 -2.30
C HIS A 43 -12.07 21.71 -3.30
N LEU A 44 -13.09 20.86 -3.20
CA LEU A 44 -13.23 19.70 -4.06
C LEU A 44 -13.51 20.09 -5.53
N THR A 45 -14.28 21.16 -5.76
CA THR A 45 -14.51 21.70 -7.11
C THR A 45 -13.21 22.07 -7.81
N PHE A 46 -12.19 22.53 -7.09
CA PHE A 46 -10.87 22.78 -7.65
C PHE A 46 -10.06 21.49 -7.80
N ILE A 47 -9.95 20.70 -6.73
CA ILE A 47 -9.12 19.49 -6.68
C ILE A 47 -9.56 18.43 -7.72
N ALA A 48 -10.86 18.28 -7.94
CA ALA A 48 -11.41 17.32 -8.89
C ALA A 48 -11.91 17.99 -10.19
N SER A 49 -11.30 19.12 -10.58
CA SER A 49 -11.65 19.79 -11.84
C SER A 49 -10.93 19.17 -13.03
N ASP A 50 -11.53 19.27 -14.23
CA ASP A 50 -10.92 18.86 -15.51
C ASP A 50 -9.55 19.52 -15.75
N SER A 51 -9.33 20.73 -15.20
CA SER A 51 -8.06 21.43 -15.33
C SER A 51 -6.89 20.70 -14.67
N LEU A 52 -7.18 19.85 -13.68
CA LEU A 52 -6.17 19.02 -13.01
C LEU A 52 -6.04 17.62 -13.63
N LYS A 53 -6.82 17.32 -14.69
CA LYS A 53 -6.69 16.08 -15.48
C LYS A 53 -6.52 14.81 -14.64
N GLY A 54 -7.24 14.73 -13.52
CA GLY A 54 -7.20 13.59 -12.62
C GLY A 54 -5.87 13.42 -11.87
N ARG A 55 -5.07 14.47 -11.71
CA ARG A 55 -3.92 14.55 -10.77
C ARG A 55 -3.00 13.34 -10.76
N ASN A 56 -2.73 12.73 -11.96
CA ASN A 56 -1.91 11.52 -12.01
C ASN A 56 -0.54 11.77 -11.37
N THR A 57 -0.08 10.81 -10.58
CA THR A 57 1.20 10.89 -9.86
C THR A 57 2.34 11.36 -10.77
N GLY A 58 3.03 12.44 -10.38
CA GLY A 58 4.14 13.03 -11.13
C GLY A 58 3.74 13.89 -12.34
N SER A 59 2.46 14.16 -12.54
CA SER A 59 2.02 15.10 -13.58
C SER A 59 2.17 16.56 -13.13
N ALA A 60 2.23 17.48 -14.09
CA ALA A 60 2.24 18.91 -13.79
C ALA A 60 0.97 19.34 -13.06
N GLU A 61 -0.16 18.73 -13.40
CA GLU A 61 -1.46 18.98 -12.78
C GLU A 61 -1.50 18.51 -11.33
N GLN A 62 -0.84 17.40 -11.00
CA GLN A 62 -0.66 16.97 -9.60
C GLN A 62 0.14 18.00 -8.81
N LEU A 63 1.18 18.58 -9.38
CA LEU A 63 1.98 19.63 -8.72
C LEU A 63 1.14 20.89 -8.48
N VAL A 64 0.20 21.22 -9.36
CA VAL A 64 -0.76 22.32 -9.14
C VAL A 64 -1.66 22.01 -7.93
N ALA A 65 -2.18 20.77 -7.82
CA ALA A 65 -2.94 20.34 -6.66
C ALA A 65 -2.11 20.42 -5.36
N ALA A 66 -0.87 19.94 -5.40
CA ALA A 66 0.06 20.00 -4.26
C ALA A 66 0.28 21.43 -3.76
N ASN A 67 0.50 22.38 -4.67
CA ASN A 67 0.64 23.79 -4.32
C ASN A 67 -0.63 24.38 -3.72
N TYR A 68 -1.80 24.02 -4.26
CA TYR A 68 -3.08 24.47 -3.72
C TYR A 68 -3.29 23.99 -2.28
N ILE A 69 -2.96 22.73 -1.97
CA ILE A 69 -3.04 22.16 -0.62
C ILE A 69 -2.05 22.88 0.32
N ALA A 70 -0.79 23.07 -0.11
CA ALA A 70 0.23 23.77 0.66
C ALA A 70 -0.19 25.21 0.99
N ASP A 71 -0.78 25.93 0.02
CA ASP A 71 -1.31 27.27 0.21
C ASP A 71 -2.50 27.30 1.19
N SER A 72 -3.34 26.26 1.19
CA SER A 72 -4.41 26.11 2.17
C SER A 72 -3.85 25.92 3.58
N PHE A 73 -2.88 25.04 3.78
CA PHE A 73 -2.21 24.87 5.08
C PHE A 73 -1.60 26.19 5.57
N LYS A 74 -0.91 26.90 4.70
CA LYS A 74 -0.33 28.19 5.01
C LYS A 74 -1.37 29.23 5.44
N LYS A 75 -2.49 29.33 4.71
CA LYS A 75 -3.59 30.25 5.03
C LYS A 75 -4.24 29.93 6.36
N SER A 76 -4.32 28.66 6.71
CA SER A 76 -4.85 28.15 7.97
C SER A 76 -3.88 28.32 9.16
N GLY A 77 -2.71 28.92 8.95
CA GLY A 77 -1.71 29.12 10.00
C GLY A 77 -0.97 27.83 10.42
N ILE A 78 -1.04 26.80 9.61
CA ILE A 78 -0.30 25.55 9.78
C ILE A 78 1.12 25.75 9.25
N ALA A 79 2.13 25.38 10.02
CA ALA A 79 3.53 25.61 9.65
C ALA A 79 4.06 24.54 8.68
N PRO A 80 5.05 24.87 7.85
CA PRO A 80 5.81 23.89 7.09
C PRO A 80 6.71 23.06 8.02
N VAL A 81 7.12 21.87 7.57
CA VAL A 81 8.11 21.04 8.27
C VAL A 81 9.50 21.35 7.67
N ASN A 82 10.48 21.65 8.51
CA ASN A 82 11.85 22.01 8.07
C ASN A 82 11.89 23.09 6.97
N GLY A 83 10.95 24.02 7.01
CA GLY A 83 10.86 25.15 6.05
C GLY A 83 10.18 24.82 4.72
N SER A 84 9.64 23.62 4.54
CA SER A 84 8.92 23.19 3.32
C SER A 84 7.60 22.51 3.65
N TYR A 85 6.57 22.74 2.84
CA TYR A 85 5.33 21.95 2.84
C TYR A 85 5.48 20.66 2.01
N PHE A 86 6.61 20.45 1.36
CA PHE A 86 6.82 19.36 0.43
C PHE A 86 7.88 18.40 0.95
N GLN A 87 7.51 17.15 1.14
CA GLN A 87 8.44 16.03 1.29
C GLN A 87 8.59 15.36 -0.07
N LYS A 88 9.76 15.49 -0.70
CA LYS A 88 10.03 14.82 -1.97
C LYS A 88 9.96 13.30 -1.79
N VAL A 89 9.28 12.64 -2.74
CA VAL A 89 9.24 11.19 -2.83
C VAL A 89 10.08 10.76 -4.04
N ASP A 90 11.18 10.06 -3.79
CA ASP A 90 12.13 9.70 -4.85
C ASP A 90 11.61 8.49 -5.65
N LEU A 91 10.86 8.80 -6.69
CA LEU A 91 10.27 7.81 -7.60
C LEU A 91 10.88 7.85 -8.98
N VAL A 92 10.82 6.71 -9.66
CA VAL A 92 11.10 6.56 -11.08
C VAL A 92 9.97 5.81 -11.78
N ASN A 93 9.64 6.23 -13.00
CA ASN A 93 8.84 5.43 -13.91
C ASN A 93 9.75 4.43 -14.61
N ARG A 94 9.47 3.15 -14.44
CA ARG A 94 10.16 2.04 -15.07
C ARG A 94 9.30 1.46 -16.19
N ALA A 95 9.85 1.40 -17.40
CA ALA A 95 9.23 0.72 -18.52
C ALA A 95 10.15 -0.37 -19.07
N TRP A 96 9.61 -1.57 -19.20
CA TRP A 96 10.31 -2.67 -19.86
C TRP A 96 10.23 -2.48 -21.38
N THR A 97 11.38 -2.37 -22.05
CA THR A 97 11.45 -2.01 -23.47
C THR A 97 11.76 -3.21 -24.37
N ASN A 98 12.75 -4.01 -24.02
CA ASN A 98 13.14 -5.21 -24.75
C ASN A 98 13.18 -6.39 -23.79
N VAL A 99 12.16 -7.25 -23.84
CA VAL A 99 12.06 -8.42 -22.97
C VAL A 99 11.83 -9.65 -23.84
N PHE A 100 12.87 -10.43 -24.05
CA PHE A 100 12.80 -11.68 -24.81
C PHE A 100 13.93 -12.63 -24.40
N PHE A 101 13.79 -13.87 -24.76
CA PHE A 101 14.91 -14.80 -24.86
C PHE A 101 14.86 -15.57 -26.17
N THR A 102 16.02 -16.07 -26.61
CA THR A 102 16.17 -16.91 -27.79
C THR A 102 16.64 -18.29 -27.37
N ALA A 103 15.99 -19.34 -27.87
CA ALA A 103 16.39 -20.74 -27.72
C ALA A 103 16.34 -21.46 -29.07
N LYS A 104 17.35 -22.24 -29.40
CA LYS A 104 17.42 -22.97 -30.70
C LYS A 104 17.12 -22.08 -31.94
N GLY A 105 17.51 -20.80 -31.88
CA GLY A 105 17.28 -19.84 -32.96
C GLY A 105 15.87 -19.25 -33.01
N LYS A 106 14.94 -19.67 -32.17
CA LYS A 106 13.60 -19.08 -32.05
C LYS A 106 13.56 -18.04 -30.95
N LYS A 107 12.97 -16.88 -31.23
CA LYS A 107 12.75 -15.79 -30.27
C LYS A 107 11.43 -16.00 -29.57
N TYR A 108 11.40 -15.81 -28.26
CA TYR A 108 10.22 -15.81 -27.40
C TYR A 108 10.08 -14.42 -26.77
N GLU A 109 9.06 -13.68 -27.17
CA GLU A 109 8.83 -12.30 -26.75
C GLU A 109 7.82 -12.20 -25.61
N TYR A 110 8.07 -11.27 -24.69
CA TYR A 110 7.17 -10.97 -23.59
C TYR A 110 5.83 -10.44 -24.11
N LEU A 111 4.73 -11.03 -23.57
CA LEU A 111 3.34 -10.77 -23.96
C LEU A 111 3.01 -11.06 -25.45
N VAL A 112 3.85 -11.84 -26.12
CA VAL A 112 3.56 -12.47 -27.42
C VAL A 112 3.59 -13.98 -27.25
N ASP A 113 4.72 -14.53 -26.81
CA ASP A 113 4.97 -15.96 -26.65
C ASP A 113 5.08 -16.40 -25.20
N MET A 114 5.32 -15.44 -24.29
CA MET A 114 5.53 -15.71 -22.86
C MET A 114 4.98 -14.61 -21.97
N MET A 115 4.80 -14.96 -20.69
CA MET A 115 4.57 -14.02 -19.59
C MET A 115 5.81 -13.96 -18.68
N ALA A 116 5.80 -13.04 -17.72
CA ALA A 116 6.78 -12.98 -16.64
C ALA A 116 6.07 -12.77 -15.30
N SER A 117 6.52 -13.52 -14.29
CA SER A 117 6.15 -13.30 -12.89
C SER A 117 7.07 -12.30 -12.20
N ALA A 118 8.32 -12.21 -12.66
CA ALA A 118 9.29 -11.19 -12.26
C ALA A 118 10.20 -10.84 -13.45
N LEU A 119 10.59 -9.56 -13.54
CA LEU A 119 11.56 -9.07 -14.50
C LEU A 119 12.69 -8.37 -13.76
N ALA A 120 13.91 -8.71 -14.11
CA ALA A 120 15.14 -8.08 -13.65
C ALA A 120 16.00 -7.74 -14.87
N PRO A 121 16.72 -6.62 -14.92
CA PRO A 121 17.57 -6.27 -16.03
C PRO A 121 18.61 -7.35 -16.33
N VAL A 122 18.73 -7.72 -17.60
CA VAL A 122 19.75 -8.63 -18.09
C VAL A 122 20.35 -8.02 -19.35
N ALA A 123 21.67 -7.88 -19.36
CA ALA A 123 22.37 -7.29 -20.50
C ALA A 123 22.01 -8.02 -21.81
N ALA A 124 21.92 -7.25 -22.90
CA ALA A 124 21.52 -7.77 -24.20
C ALA A 124 22.32 -9.01 -24.59
N ASN A 125 21.63 -10.03 -25.11
CA ASN A 125 22.19 -11.29 -25.61
C ASN A 125 23.03 -12.08 -24.56
N SER A 126 22.71 -11.93 -23.28
CA SER A 126 23.39 -12.71 -22.23
C SER A 126 23.08 -14.20 -22.34
N LYS A 127 24.11 -15.03 -22.41
CA LYS A 127 23.99 -16.48 -22.61
C LYS A 127 23.94 -17.22 -21.30
N PHE A 128 22.93 -18.07 -21.14
CA PHE A 128 22.76 -18.92 -19.97
C PHE A 128 22.57 -20.38 -20.39
N PRO A 129 23.40 -21.30 -19.90
CA PRO A 129 23.04 -22.70 -19.90
C PRO A 129 21.74 -22.92 -19.14
N MET A 130 20.98 -23.95 -19.47
CA MET A 130 19.76 -24.31 -18.75
C MET A 130 19.85 -25.71 -18.13
N VAL A 131 19.08 -25.89 -17.05
CA VAL A 131 18.82 -27.20 -16.44
C VAL A 131 17.34 -27.33 -16.17
N PHE A 132 16.82 -28.56 -16.31
CA PHE A 132 15.43 -28.85 -16.04
C PHE A 132 15.29 -29.51 -14.68
N ALA A 133 14.51 -28.92 -13.78
CA ALA A 133 14.37 -29.27 -12.37
C ALA A 133 12.97 -29.80 -12.01
N GLY A 134 12.31 -30.57 -12.89
CA GLY A 134 10.99 -31.11 -12.58
C GLY A 134 10.01 -30.00 -12.18
N PHE A 135 9.51 -30.01 -10.94
CA PHE A 135 8.68 -28.93 -10.39
C PHE A 135 9.49 -27.80 -9.74
N GLY A 136 10.80 -27.95 -9.58
CA GLY A 136 11.66 -26.96 -8.93
C GLY A 136 11.33 -26.75 -7.45
N VAL A 137 10.98 -27.79 -6.74
CA VAL A 137 10.54 -27.76 -5.33
C VAL A 137 11.54 -28.46 -4.40
N GLN A 138 11.57 -28.04 -3.14
CA GLN A 138 12.37 -28.65 -2.09
C GLN A 138 11.68 -28.50 -0.74
N GLN A 139 11.19 -29.62 -0.18
CA GLN A 139 10.51 -29.65 1.12
C GLN A 139 10.54 -31.07 1.72
N GLY A 140 10.78 -31.18 3.02
CA GLY A 140 10.57 -32.40 3.79
C GLY A 140 11.30 -33.65 3.29
N GLY A 141 12.52 -33.52 2.80
CA GLY A 141 13.30 -34.62 2.22
C GLY A 141 13.09 -34.85 0.72
N TYR A 142 12.09 -34.21 0.11
CA TYR A 142 11.92 -34.14 -1.34
C TYR A 142 12.69 -32.95 -1.92
N THR A 143 13.48 -33.15 -2.96
CA THR A 143 14.19 -32.07 -3.66
C THR A 143 14.37 -32.38 -5.14
N ASP A 144 13.98 -31.43 -6.01
CA ASP A 144 14.25 -31.47 -7.45
C ASP A 144 15.66 -30.93 -7.78
N PHE A 145 16.40 -30.45 -6.79
CA PHE A 145 17.75 -29.91 -6.94
C PHE A 145 18.84 -30.92 -6.58
N ASP A 146 18.48 -32.13 -6.12
CA ASP A 146 19.47 -33.16 -5.82
C ASP A 146 20.28 -33.52 -7.07
N LYS A 147 21.62 -33.46 -6.95
CA LYS A 147 22.55 -33.70 -8.07
C LYS A 147 22.40 -32.77 -9.28
N LEU A 148 21.59 -31.69 -9.17
CA LEU A 148 21.39 -30.72 -10.23
C LEU A 148 22.40 -29.56 -10.09
N ASN A 149 23.30 -29.40 -11.05
CA ASN A 149 24.17 -28.22 -11.08
C ASN A 149 23.45 -27.01 -11.69
N ALA A 150 22.80 -26.19 -10.83
CA ALA A 150 22.10 -24.98 -11.25
C ALA A 150 22.98 -23.71 -11.24
N LYS A 151 24.22 -23.79 -10.70
CA LYS A 151 25.09 -22.61 -10.56
C LYS A 151 25.38 -21.93 -11.90
N GLY A 152 25.02 -20.63 -11.98
CA GLY A 152 25.20 -19.81 -13.19
C GLY A 152 24.23 -20.11 -14.33
N LYS A 153 23.19 -20.91 -14.10
CA LYS A 153 22.25 -21.36 -15.14
C LYS A 153 20.86 -20.80 -14.92
N MET A 154 20.04 -20.86 -15.97
CA MET A 154 18.58 -20.72 -15.82
C MET A 154 17.97 -22.08 -15.47
N VAL A 155 17.02 -22.08 -14.57
CA VAL A 155 16.28 -23.29 -14.19
C VAL A 155 14.94 -23.30 -14.95
N LEU A 156 14.66 -24.39 -15.68
CA LEU A 156 13.35 -24.66 -16.24
C LEU A 156 12.60 -25.59 -15.29
N ALA A 157 11.34 -25.28 -14.95
CA ALA A 157 10.53 -26.11 -14.05
C ALA A 157 9.05 -25.99 -14.36
N PHE A 158 8.24 -26.97 -13.97
CA PHE A 158 6.79 -26.87 -14.06
C PHE A 158 6.25 -25.87 -13.02
N GLU A 159 5.21 -25.11 -13.41
CA GLU A 159 4.39 -24.31 -12.49
C GLU A 159 3.62 -25.26 -11.55
N GLY A 160 3.23 -24.76 -10.36
CA GLY A 160 2.52 -25.58 -9.37
C GLY A 160 3.40 -26.67 -8.73
N GLU A 161 2.80 -27.78 -8.35
CA GLU A 161 3.43 -28.95 -7.74
C GLU A 161 2.73 -30.24 -8.14
N ALA A 162 3.39 -31.37 -7.96
CA ALA A 162 2.86 -32.66 -8.35
C ALA A 162 1.60 -33.05 -7.56
N LYS A 163 0.62 -33.66 -8.26
CA LYS A 163 -0.58 -34.27 -7.67
C LYS A 163 -0.61 -35.76 -7.97
N ASP A 164 -0.95 -36.55 -6.95
CA ASP A 164 -1.16 -37.98 -7.11
C ASP A 164 -2.45 -38.31 -7.90
N ALA A 165 -2.68 -39.57 -8.18
CA ALA A 165 -3.85 -40.05 -8.91
C ALA A 165 -5.19 -39.71 -8.20
N SER A 166 -5.17 -39.51 -6.90
CA SER A 166 -6.32 -39.05 -6.10
C SER A 166 -6.49 -37.54 -6.11
N GLY A 167 -5.60 -36.82 -6.78
CA GLY A 167 -5.58 -35.37 -6.87
C GLY A 167 -5.09 -34.67 -5.59
N ASN A 168 -4.41 -35.38 -4.67
CA ASN A 168 -3.74 -34.76 -3.53
C ASN A 168 -2.37 -34.24 -3.97
N TYR A 169 -1.97 -33.13 -3.38
CA TYR A 169 -0.62 -32.62 -3.60
C TYR A 169 0.42 -33.50 -2.89
N VAL A 170 1.45 -33.90 -3.64
CA VAL A 170 2.45 -34.85 -3.13
C VAL A 170 3.20 -34.31 -1.91
N LEU A 171 3.50 -33.00 -1.89
CA LEU A 171 4.25 -32.38 -0.79
C LEU A 171 3.44 -32.21 0.49
N SER A 172 2.16 -31.88 0.38
CA SER A 172 1.28 -31.72 1.55
C SER A 172 0.54 -33.00 1.96
N GLY A 173 0.47 -33.99 1.06
CA GLY A 173 -0.33 -35.21 1.25
C GLY A 173 -1.83 -34.96 1.30
N SER A 174 -2.33 -33.80 0.87
CA SER A 174 -3.71 -33.37 1.00
C SER A 174 -4.24 -32.63 -0.24
N LYS A 175 -5.53 -32.24 -0.22
CA LYS A 175 -6.14 -31.39 -1.25
C LYS A 175 -5.62 -29.94 -1.19
N ASN A 176 -5.00 -29.52 -0.10
CA ASN A 176 -4.46 -28.18 0.04
C ASN A 176 -3.03 -28.14 -0.52
N PRO A 177 -2.68 -27.14 -1.36
CA PRO A 177 -1.35 -27.01 -1.90
C PRO A 177 -0.35 -26.65 -0.80
N SER A 178 0.92 -27.04 -1.01
CA SER A 178 2.05 -26.52 -0.22
C SER A 178 2.33 -25.06 -0.58
N ILE A 179 3.35 -24.47 0.02
CA ILE A 179 3.80 -23.11 -0.32
C ILE A 179 4.20 -22.96 -1.80
N PHE A 180 4.57 -24.05 -2.48
CA PHE A 180 4.96 -24.04 -3.89
C PHE A 180 3.77 -24.10 -4.87
N GLY A 181 2.61 -24.60 -4.43
CA GLY A 181 1.41 -24.72 -5.25
C GLY A 181 0.44 -23.54 -5.10
N LYS A 182 0.70 -22.60 -4.18
CA LYS A 182 -0.11 -21.38 -4.04
C LYS A 182 0.16 -20.38 -5.17
N GLY A 183 -0.71 -19.38 -5.33
CA GLY A 183 -0.61 -18.41 -6.44
C GLY A 183 0.73 -17.68 -6.57
N ASP A 184 1.42 -17.46 -5.45
CA ASP A 184 2.77 -16.86 -5.40
C ASP A 184 3.90 -17.88 -5.17
N GLY A 185 3.61 -19.17 -5.29
CA GLY A 185 4.57 -20.28 -5.11
C GLY A 185 5.82 -20.19 -6.00
N TRP A 186 5.75 -19.43 -7.08
CA TRP A 186 6.91 -19.12 -7.91
C TRP A 186 8.02 -18.39 -7.14
N LYS A 187 7.69 -17.60 -6.12
CA LYS A 187 8.68 -16.92 -5.26
C LYS A 187 9.52 -17.92 -4.47
N GLU A 188 8.88 -18.94 -3.91
CA GLU A 188 9.58 -20.00 -3.20
C GLU A 188 10.44 -20.85 -4.15
N LYS A 189 9.96 -21.13 -5.37
CA LYS A 189 10.75 -21.82 -6.40
C LYS A 189 11.98 -21.00 -6.79
N LEU A 190 11.82 -19.69 -7.03
CA LEU A 190 12.92 -18.79 -7.33
C LEU A 190 13.95 -18.78 -6.19
N LYS A 191 13.49 -18.67 -4.94
CA LYS A 191 14.37 -18.72 -3.76
C LYS A 191 15.19 -20.01 -3.69
N ARG A 192 14.57 -21.16 -3.99
CA ARG A 192 15.30 -22.46 -4.04
C ARG A 192 16.29 -22.51 -5.20
N ALA A 193 15.89 -22.05 -6.38
CA ALA A 193 16.79 -21.98 -7.53
C ALA A 193 17.98 -21.06 -7.27
N GLN A 194 17.78 -19.90 -6.68
CA GLN A 194 18.85 -18.97 -6.30
C GLN A 194 19.78 -19.56 -5.22
N ALA A 195 19.23 -20.26 -4.23
CA ALA A 195 20.05 -20.97 -3.23
C ALA A 195 20.94 -22.05 -3.88
N ALA A 196 20.50 -22.64 -5.00
CA ALA A 196 21.31 -23.54 -5.81
C ALA A 196 22.24 -22.82 -6.81
N GLY A 197 22.30 -21.47 -6.77
CA GLY A 197 23.15 -20.63 -7.59
C GLY A 197 22.60 -20.29 -8.98
N ALA A 198 21.31 -20.50 -9.23
CA ALA A 198 20.67 -20.16 -10.50
C ALA A 198 20.59 -18.65 -10.73
N LYS A 199 20.56 -18.25 -12.01
CA LYS A 199 20.45 -16.86 -12.47
C LYS A 199 19.02 -16.42 -12.77
N GLY A 200 18.08 -17.34 -12.80
CA GLY A 200 16.66 -17.09 -13.04
C GLY A 200 15.88 -18.38 -13.22
N LEU A 201 14.59 -18.22 -13.46
CA LEU A 201 13.63 -19.33 -13.54
C LEU A 201 12.77 -19.17 -14.79
N ILE A 202 12.49 -20.27 -15.47
CA ILE A 202 11.46 -20.37 -16.50
C ILE A 202 10.44 -21.40 -16.03
N LEU A 203 9.19 -21.00 -15.90
CA LEU A 203 8.09 -21.86 -15.51
C LEU A 203 7.32 -22.36 -16.74
N ILE A 204 7.02 -23.64 -16.77
CA ILE A 204 6.13 -24.26 -17.73
C ILE A 204 4.71 -24.16 -17.17
N ALA A 205 3.85 -23.45 -17.85
CA ALA A 205 2.49 -23.18 -17.40
C ALA A 205 1.71 -24.47 -17.07
N ASP A 206 0.97 -24.47 -15.96
CA ASP A 206 0.09 -25.58 -15.54
C ASP A 206 -1.30 -25.49 -16.19
N ARG A 207 -1.35 -25.21 -17.48
CA ARG A 207 -2.54 -25.08 -18.32
C ARG A 207 -2.19 -25.35 -19.78
N ASP A 208 -3.19 -25.74 -20.55
CA ASP A 208 -3.01 -25.99 -21.97
C ASP A 208 -2.56 -24.73 -22.75
N THR A 209 -1.89 -24.94 -23.88
CA THR A 209 -1.31 -23.87 -24.69
C THR A 209 -2.35 -22.84 -25.18
N LYS A 210 -3.60 -23.28 -25.46
CA LYS A 210 -4.68 -22.35 -25.90
C LYS A 210 -5.09 -21.42 -24.74
N THR A 211 -5.31 -21.97 -23.55
CA THR A 211 -5.62 -21.19 -22.34
C THR A 211 -4.49 -20.24 -22.00
N PHE A 212 -3.25 -20.70 -22.06
CA PHE A 212 -2.07 -19.85 -21.87
C PHE A 212 -2.04 -18.69 -22.87
N GLY A 213 -2.22 -18.96 -24.16
CA GLY A 213 -2.26 -17.93 -25.20
C GLY A 213 -3.38 -16.90 -25.00
N ASN A 214 -4.55 -17.32 -24.47
CA ASN A 214 -5.63 -16.39 -24.09
C ASN A 214 -5.18 -15.45 -22.96
N GLN A 215 -4.50 -15.95 -21.94
CA GLN A 215 -3.99 -15.14 -20.85
C GLN A 215 -2.91 -14.14 -21.30
N VAL A 216 -2.03 -14.55 -22.21
CA VAL A 216 -1.05 -13.64 -22.84
C VAL A 216 -1.76 -12.48 -23.52
N ARG A 217 -2.79 -12.76 -24.35
CA ARG A 217 -3.58 -11.74 -25.06
C ARG A 217 -4.32 -10.81 -24.09
N GLN A 218 -4.93 -11.34 -23.04
CA GLN A 218 -5.59 -10.52 -22.02
C GLN A 218 -4.61 -9.58 -21.34
N ARG A 219 -3.43 -10.08 -20.96
CA ARG A 219 -2.39 -9.27 -20.33
C ARG A 219 -1.83 -8.21 -21.27
N GLN A 220 -1.65 -8.55 -22.56
CA GLN A 220 -1.26 -7.59 -23.58
C GLN A 220 -2.31 -6.46 -23.74
N ALA A 221 -3.61 -6.82 -23.75
CA ALA A 221 -4.69 -5.84 -23.83
C ALA A 221 -4.72 -4.91 -22.61
N MET A 222 -4.51 -5.46 -21.41
CA MET A 222 -4.38 -4.65 -20.19
C MET A 222 -3.20 -3.68 -20.27
N MET A 223 -2.03 -4.12 -20.73
CA MET A 223 -0.88 -3.23 -20.87
C MET A 223 -1.08 -2.16 -21.94
N LYS A 224 -1.80 -2.46 -23.02
CA LYS A 224 -2.20 -1.44 -24.00
C LYS A 224 -3.14 -0.39 -23.39
N ARG A 225 -4.03 -0.81 -22.49
CA ARG A 225 -4.99 0.08 -21.83
C ARG A 225 -4.34 0.95 -20.73
N PHE A 226 -3.49 0.36 -19.91
CA PHE A 226 -2.94 1.01 -18.70
C PHE A 226 -1.47 1.40 -18.82
N GLY A 227 -0.82 1.14 -19.97
CA GLY A 227 0.61 1.35 -20.17
C GLY A 227 1.47 0.22 -19.60
N ASN A 228 2.76 0.27 -19.92
CA ASN A 228 3.77 -0.67 -19.43
C ASN A 228 4.70 -0.04 -18.38
N GLU A 229 4.46 1.21 -18.05
CA GLU A 229 5.22 1.93 -17.03
C GLU A 229 4.75 1.53 -15.63
N ARG A 230 5.71 1.33 -14.75
CA ARG A 230 5.46 1.11 -13.32
C ARG A 230 6.28 2.07 -12.52
N MET A 231 5.61 2.72 -11.59
CA MET A 231 6.27 3.59 -10.63
C MET A 231 6.92 2.76 -9.52
N ALA A 232 8.13 3.15 -9.11
CA ALA A 232 8.87 2.50 -8.03
C ALA A 232 9.84 3.49 -7.41
N PHE A 233 10.35 3.20 -6.21
CA PHE A 233 11.41 3.99 -5.58
C PHE A 233 12.70 3.95 -6.40
N ALA A 234 13.37 5.10 -6.51
CA ALA A 234 14.61 5.23 -7.25
C ALA A 234 15.75 4.42 -6.63
N ASP A 235 15.80 4.40 -5.30
CA ASP A 235 16.82 3.73 -4.49
C ASP A 235 16.52 2.26 -4.19
N ALA A 236 15.44 1.72 -4.79
CA ALA A 236 15.05 0.34 -4.52
C ALA A 236 16.25 -0.59 -4.72
N ALA A 237 16.94 -0.87 -3.62
CA ALA A 237 17.97 -1.91 -3.52
C ALA A 237 17.43 -3.32 -3.90
N SER A 238 16.14 -3.38 -4.20
CA SER A 238 15.42 -4.55 -4.72
C SER A 238 16.02 -5.11 -6.02
N ALA A 239 16.66 -4.29 -6.84
CA ALA A 239 17.21 -4.74 -8.12
C ALA A 239 18.44 -5.67 -8.00
N ALA A 240 19.16 -5.63 -6.88
CA ALA A 240 20.40 -6.43 -6.74
C ALA A 240 20.16 -7.93 -6.51
N ASN A 241 18.98 -8.32 -6.02
CA ASN A 241 18.62 -9.70 -5.74
C ASN A 241 17.49 -10.25 -6.63
N GLU A 242 16.97 -9.44 -7.55
CA GLU A 242 15.93 -9.86 -8.47
C GLU A 242 16.54 -10.73 -9.60
N ALA A 243 15.91 -11.86 -9.85
CA ALA A 243 16.20 -12.71 -10.98
C ALA A 243 14.95 -12.85 -11.85
N PRO A 244 15.07 -12.93 -13.20
CA PRO A 244 13.92 -13.04 -14.08
C PRO A 244 13.19 -14.37 -13.86
N VAL A 245 11.86 -14.30 -13.89
CA VAL A 245 10.97 -15.46 -13.87
C VAL A 245 10.01 -15.37 -15.05
N PHE A 246 10.28 -16.14 -16.08
CA PHE A 246 9.43 -16.26 -17.25
C PHE A 246 8.41 -17.39 -17.07
N VAL A 247 7.29 -17.29 -17.78
CA VAL A 247 6.28 -18.35 -17.88
C VAL A 247 6.01 -18.61 -19.35
N ILE A 248 6.15 -19.87 -19.77
CA ILE A 248 5.97 -20.31 -21.15
C ILE A 248 4.95 -21.43 -21.24
N SER A 249 4.41 -21.69 -22.44
CA SER A 249 3.54 -22.83 -22.69
C SER A 249 4.29 -24.16 -22.61
N SER A 250 3.57 -25.26 -22.43
CA SER A 250 4.13 -26.62 -22.51
C SER A 250 4.70 -26.95 -23.89
N GLU A 251 4.09 -26.43 -24.96
CA GLU A 251 4.59 -26.57 -26.33
C GLU A 251 5.96 -25.89 -26.51
N ALA A 252 6.08 -24.62 -26.07
CA ALA A 252 7.35 -23.88 -26.11
C ALA A 252 8.45 -24.59 -25.27
N ALA A 253 8.08 -25.12 -24.11
CA ALA A 253 9.01 -25.88 -23.29
C ALA A 253 9.47 -27.18 -23.95
N ALA A 254 8.58 -27.89 -24.63
CA ALA A 254 8.91 -29.10 -25.38
C ALA A 254 9.88 -28.80 -26.55
N GLU A 255 9.68 -27.71 -27.30
CA GLU A 255 10.61 -27.24 -28.32
C GLU A 255 12.03 -27.00 -27.74
N ILE A 256 12.11 -26.29 -26.60
CA ILE A 256 13.36 -25.97 -25.91
C ILE A 256 14.08 -27.26 -25.44
N LEU A 257 13.31 -28.22 -24.91
CA LEU A 257 13.83 -29.51 -24.42
C LEU A 257 14.13 -30.50 -25.56
N GLY A 258 13.70 -30.24 -26.78
CA GLY A 258 13.88 -31.13 -27.95
C GLY A 258 13.06 -32.42 -27.84
N THR A 259 11.83 -32.29 -27.38
CA THR A 259 10.88 -33.38 -27.21
C THR A 259 9.50 -32.96 -27.72
N THR A 260 8.51 -33.83 -27.63
CA THR A 260 7.10 -33.50 -27.90
C THR A 260 6.39 -33.02 -26.65
N GLU A 261 5.34 -32.20 -26.80
CA GLU A 261 4.50 -31.78 -25.68
C GLU A 261 3.91 -33.01 -24.94
N ALA A 262 3.46 -34.01 -25.68
CA ALA A 262 2.92 -35.23 -25.12
C ALA A 262 3.92 -35.97 -24.21
N GLU A 263 5.17 -36.12 -24.65
CA GLU A 263 6.25 -36.74 -23.84
C GLU A 263 6.59 -35.90 -22.61
N LEU A 264 6.57 -34.57 -22.71
CA LEU A 264 6.80 -33.66 -21.60
C LEU A 264 5.68 -33.77 -20.54
N LEU A 265 4.41 -33.81 -20.98
CA LEU A 265 3.27 -33.98 -20.10
C LEU A 265 3.20 -35.38 -19.47
N ALA A 266 3.56 -36.42 -20.20
CA ALA A 266 3.71 -37.78 -19.67
C ALA A 266 4.80 -37.83 -18.57
N PHE A 267 5.92 -37.14 -18.79
CA PHE A 267 6.97 -37.03 -17.77
C PHE A 267 6.46 -36.26 -16.53
N LYS A 268 5.75 -35.14 -16.71
CA LYS A 268 5.11 -34.41 -15.60
C LYS A 268 4.21 -35.31 -14.76
N ALA A 269 3.39 -36.15 -15.42
CA ALA A 269 2.53 -37.10 -14.74
C ALA A 269 3.32 -38.18 -13.97
N SER A 270 4.46 -38.63 -14.51
CA SER A 270 5.31 -39.63 -13.83
C SER A 270 5.95 -39.10 -12.55
N LEU A 271 6.26 -37.79 -12.48
CA LEU A 271 6.79 -37.17 -11.25
C LEU A 271 5.82 -37.23 -10.07
N ALA A 272 4.54 -37.36 -10.33
CA ALA A 272 3.49 -37.47 -9.30
C ALA A 272 3.46 -38.86 -8.65
N SER A 273 3.79 -39.92 -9.39
CA SER A 273 3.85 -41.30 -8.87
C SER A 273 5.13 -41.61 -8.09
N GLU A 274 6.20 -40.90 -8.39
CA GLU A 274 7.52 -41.08 -7.79
C GLU A 274 7.67 -40.08 -6.63
N LYS A 275 7.44 -40.48 -5.39
CA LYS A 275 7.67 -39.61 -4.21
C LYS A 275 9.14 -39.21 -4.02
N LYS A 276 9.92 -39.24 -5.08
CA LYS A 276 11.36 -38.92 -5.14
C LYS A 276 11.63 -38.04 -6.36
N SER A 277 12.67 -37.20 -6.27
CA SER A 277 13.18 -36.50 -7.43
C SER A 277 13.60 -37.50 -8.51
N VAL A 278 13.05 -37.34 -9.70
CA VAL A 278 13.42 -38.14 -10.86
C VAL A 278 14.36 -37.31 -11.74
N ALA A 279 15.55 -37.82 -11.97
CA ALA A 279 16.48 -37.17 -12.88
C ALA A 279 15.85 -37.02 -14.27
N SER A 280 15.80 -35.78 -14.80
CA SER A 280 15.25 -35.54 -16.11
C SER A 280 16.11 -36.17 -17.21
N LYS A 281 15.48 -36.90 -18.12
CA LYS A 281 16.10 -37.36 -19.36
C LYS A 281 16.28 -36.25 -20.40
N PHE A 282 15.60 -35.11 -20.20
CA PHE A 282 15.62 -34.00 -21.16
C PHE A 282 16.83 -33.10 -20.92
N LYS A 283 17.47 -32.68 -22.03
CA LYS A 283 18.55 -31.69 -22.02
C LYS A 283 18.03 -30.37 -22.52
N ALA A 284 17.91 -29.40 -21.63
CA ALA A 284 17.48 -28.06 -22.03
C ALA A 284 18.56 -27.37 -22.88
N ALA A 285 18.16 -26.79 -24.00
CA ALA A 285 19.06 -25.96 -24.82
C ALA A 285 19.46 -24.69 -24.03
N PRO A 286 20.67 -24.14 -24.28
CA PRO A 286 21.02 -22.83 -23.74
C PRO A 286 20.11 -21.75 -24.32
N ILE A 287 19.98 -20.64 -23.57
CA ILE A 287 19.21 -19.48 -24.01
C ILE A 287 20.08 -18.23 -24.02
N GLU A 288 19.69 -17.27 -24.87
CA GLU A 288 20.19 -15.90 -24.85
C GLU A 288 19.07 -14.98 -24.38
N VAL A 289 19.29 -14.25 -23.30
CA VAL A 289 18.28 -13.41 -22.64
C VAL A 289 18.62 -11.94 -22.81
N THR A 290 17.61 -11.14 -23.12
CA THR A 290 17.66 -9.68 -23.12
C THR A 290 16.49 -9.16 -22.29
N ILE A 291 16.77 -8.36 -21.26
CA ILE A 291 15.76 -7.66 -20.48
C ILE A 291 16.24 -6.24 -20.24
N GLU A 292 15.70 -5.32 -21.00
CA GLU A 292 16.05 -3.90 -20.91
C GLU A 292 14.89 -3.11 -20.30
N ARG A 293 15.22 -2.10 -19.54
CA ARG A 293 14.25 -1.15 -18.99
C ARG A 293 14.74 0.27 -19.13
N THR A 294 13.82 1.20 -19.26
CA THR A 294 14.08 2.62 -19.07
C THR A 294 13.62 3.04 -17.68
N GLU A 295 14.30 4.04 -17.12
CA GLU A 295 13.92 4.69 -15.87
C GLU A 295 13.90 6.19 -16.09
N LYS A 296 12.78 6.82 -15.73
CA LYS A 296 12.61 8.28 -15.79
C LYS A 296 12.27 8.79 -14.39
N PRO A 297 13.02 9.75 -13.84
CA PRO A 297 12.66 10.38 -12.57
C PRO A 297 11.23 10.94 -12.59
N VAL A 298 10.54 10.80 -11.48
CA VAL A 298 9.20 11.35 -11.27
C VAL A 298 9.29 12.48 -10.27
N ASP A 299 8.76 13.65 -10.60
CA ASP A 299 8.74 14.80 -9.71
C ASP A 299 7.41 14.82 -8.95
N THR A 300 7.45 14.34 -7.71
CA THR A 300 6.25 14.23 -6.86
C THR A 300 6.59 14.36 -5.38
N TYR A 301 5.61 14.75 -4.58
CA TYR A 301 5.79 15.12 -3.19
C TYR A 301 4.61 14.68 -2.33
N ASN A 302 4.86 14.26 -1.08
CA ASN A 302 3.84 14.36 -0.05
C ASN A 302 3.71 15.83 0.37
N VAL A 303 2.48 16.30 0.56
CA VAL A 303 2.25 17.67 1.06
C VAL A 303 1.98 17.58 2.56
N VAL A 304 2.78 18.30 3.35
CA VAL A 304 2.79 18.18 4.80
C VAL A 304 2.62 19.54 5.48
N GLY A 305 1.77 19.58 6.49
CA GLY A 305 1.60 20.73 7.36
C GLY A 305 1.71 20.31 8.83
N TYR A 306 2.28 21.16 9.67
CA TYR A 306 2.57 20.84 11.07
C TYR A 306 1.98 21.86 12.01
N LEU A 307 1.24 21.40 12.99
CA LEU A 307 0.80 22.19 14.13
C LEU A 307 1.53 21.71 15.39
N GLU A 308 2.49 22.50 15.87
CA GLU A 308 3.21 22.18 17.10
C GLU A 308 2.25 22.17 18.30
N GLY A 309 2.32 21.12 19.09
CA GLY A 309 1.58 20.98 20.34
C GLY A 309 2.16 21.82 21.48
N THR A 310 1.63 21.64 22.68
CA THR A 310 2.09 22.37 23.88
C THR A 310 3.07 21.53 24.72
N ASP A 311 2.58 20.83 25.73
CA ASP A 311 3.41 20.10 26.70
C ASP A 311 3.79 18.67 26.28
N LYS A 312 3.13 18.13 25.26
CA LYS A 312 3.41 16.80 24.68
C LYS A 312 3.80 16.89 23.19
N LYS A 313 4.44 17.98 22.80
CA LYS A 313 4.71 18.31 21.40
C LYS A 313 5.55 17.30 20.61
N GLU A 314 6.31 16.46 21.31
CA GLU A 314 7.09 15.39 20.68
C GLU A 314 6.21 14.22 20.21
N GLU A 315 4.99 14.09 20.72
CA GLU A 315 4.02 13.07 20.31
C GLU A 315 3.13 13.62 19.20
N ILE A 316 2.89 12.82 18.15
CA ILE A 316 2.30 13.30 16.91
C ILE A 316 1.06 12.49 16.56
N VAL A 317 -0.06 13.18 16.33
CA VAL A 317 -1.25 12.66 15.68
C VAL A 317 -1.12 12.94 14.19
N VAL A 318 -1.23 11.94 13.34
CA VAL A 318 -1.16 12.08 11.89
C VAL A 318 -2.57 11.99 11.29
N LEU A 319 -2.87 12.87 10.35
CA LEU A 319 -4.13 12.90 9.60
C LEU A 319 -3.77 12.76 8.13
N THR A 320 -4.23 11.68 7.47
CA THR A 320 -3.83 11.34 6.11
C THR A 320 -5.00 11.23 5.14
N ALA A 321 -4.68 11.47 3.88
CA ALA A 321 -5.47 11.20 2.68
C ALA A 321 -4.50 11.16 1.49
N HIS A 322 -4.90 10.63 0.33
CA HIS A 322 -4.08 10.80 -0.87
C HIS A 322 -4.66 11.85 -1.81
N TYR A 323 -3.79 12.58 -2.53
CA TYR A 323 -4.24 13.64 -3.42
C TYR A 323 -4.00 13.35 -4.90
N ASP A 324 -3.27 12.29 -5.23
CA ASP A 324 -3.16 11.80 -6.60
C ASP A 324 -4.38 10.97 -6.98
N HIS A 325 -4.60 10.82 -8.30
CA HIS A 325 -5.58 9.89 -8.85
C HIS A 325 -5.04 9.31 -10.16
N ILE A 326 -5.86 8.63 -10.94
CA ILE A 326 -5.40 7.82 -12.07
C ILE A 326 -5.20 8.60 -13.37
N GLY A 327 -5.61 9.88 -13.45
CA GLY A 327 -5.31 10.74 -14.58
C GLY A 327 -6.25 10.58 -15.77
N VAL A 328 -5.70 10.68 -16.97
CA VAL A 328 -6.43 10.58 -18.24
C VAL A 328 -6.31 9.18 -18.82
N SER A 329 -7.44 8.57 -19.12
CA SER A 329 -7.50 7.25 -19.75
C SER A 329 -7.00 7.27 -21.20
N ALA A 330 -6.66 6.10 -21.75
CA ALA A 330 -6.11 5.98 -23.10
C ALA A 330 -7.07 6.47 -24.21
N ASP A 331 -8.36 6.53 -23.95
CA ASP A 331 -9.40 7.06 -24.83
C ASP A 331 -9.60 8.59 -24.68
N GLY A 332 -8.79 9.24 -23.83
CA GLY A 332 -8.81 10.68 -23.60
C GLY A 332 -9.82 11.15 -22.54
N GLN A 333 -10.54 10.24 -21.88
CA GLN A 333 -11.45 10.62 -20.79
C GLN A 333 -10.66 10.96 -19.53
N ILE A 334 -11.07 12.02 -18.84
CA ILE A 334 -10.46 12.44 -17.57
C ILE A 334 -11.14 11.67 -16.43
N ASN A 335 -10.35 11.13 -15.52
CA ASN A 335 -10.83 10.55 -14.27
C ASN A 335 -10.56 11.58 -13.18
N ASN A 336 -11.57 12.36 -12.82
CA ASN A 336 -11.40 13.48 -11.90
C ASN A 336 -11.20 13.04 -10.45
N GLY A 337 -11.67 11.85 -10.05
CA GLY A 337 -11.45 11.31 -8.71
C GLY A 337 -11.98 12.23 -7.61
N ALA A 338 -13.28 12.59 -7.71
CA ALA A 338 -13.88 13.47 -6.73
C ALA A 338 -14.06 12.79 -5.38
N ASN A 339 -14.46 11.51 -5.39
CA ASN A 339 -14.52 10.71 -4.19
C ASN A 339 -13.17 10.07 -3.87
N ASP A 340 -12.48 9.53 -4.87
CA ASP A 340 -11.19 8.82 -4.78
C ASP A 340 -10.02 9.71 -5.24
N ASP A 341 -9.21 10.31 -4.39
CA ASP A 341 -9.50 10.63 -3.00
C ASP A 341 -9.53 12.16 -2.82
N GLY A 342 -10.29 12.82 -3.72
CA GLY A 342 -10.61 14.24 -3.54
C GLY A 342 -11.33 14.47 -2.22
N SER A 343 -12.23 13.56 -1.82
CA SER A 343 -13.03 13.68 -0.60
C SER A 343 -12.18 13.65 0.67
N GLY A 344 -11.22 12.75 0.77
CA GLY A 344 -10.29 12.69 1.89
C GLY A 344 -9.29 13.85 1.86
N THR A 345 -8.75 14.20 0.69
CA THR A 345 -7.85 15.35 0.54
C THR A 345 -8.46 16.63 1.10
N VAL A 346 -9.70 16.96 0.71
CA VAL A 346 -10.35 18.19 1.22
C VAL A 346 -10.74 18.08 2.69
N THR A 347 -10.97 16.87 3.18
CA THR A 347 -11.17 16.62 4.62
C THR A 347 -9.91 16.98 5.41
N VAL A 348 -8.72 16.55 4.98
CA VAL A 348 -7.45 16.91 5.64
C VAL A 348 -7.21 18.43 5.59
N MET A 349 -7.57 19.11 4.50
CA MET A 349 -7.48 20.57 4.39
C MET A 349 -8.39 21.28 5.39
N GLU A 350 -9.64 20.87 5.53
CA GLU A 350 -10.60 21.43 6.49
C GLU A 350 -10.23 21.13 7.95
N LEU A 351 -9.67 19.94 8.21
CA LEU A 351 -9.11 19.60 9.52
C LEU A 351 -7.96 20.57 9.87
N ALA A 352 -7.09 20.86 8.93
CA ALA A 352 -6.00 21.82 9.13
C ALA A 352 -6.53 23.24 9.44
N GLU A 353 -7.59 23.68 8.75
CA GLU A 353 -8.24 24.97 9.03
C GLU A 353 -8.84 24.99 10.44
N ALA A 354 -9.62 23.96 10.82
CA ALA A 354 -10.26 23.87 12.13
C ALA A 354 -9.26 23.89 13.28
N PHE A 355 -8.17 23.11 13.18
CA PHE A 355 -7.10 23.12 14.18
C PHE A 355 -6.28 24.42 14.17
N GLY A 356 -6.04 25.02 12.99
CA GLY A 356 -5.39 26.31 12.85
C GLY A 356 -6.19 27.42 13.53
N LYS A 357 -7.50 27.45 13.37
CA LYS A 357 -8.41 28.36 14.05
C LYS A 357 -8.36 28.19 15.56
N ALA A 358 -8.42 26.96 16.07
CA ALA A 358 -8.30 26.66 17.48
C ALA A 358 -6.95 27.18 18.03
N ALA A 359 -5.87 26.95 17.32
CA ALA A 359 -4.54 27.40 17.71
C ALA A 359 -4.41 28.94 17.73
N ALA A 360 -5.02 29.63 16.76
CA ALA A 360 -5.05 31.11 16.72
C ALA A 360 -5.80 31.71 17.90
N GLU A 361 -6.81 31.00 18.42
CA GLU A 361 -7.57 31.39 19.62
C GLU A 361 -6.91 30.91 20.94
N GLY A 362 -5.65 30.43 20.88
CA GLY A 362 -4.90 29.95 22.05
C GLY A 362 -5.30 28.57 22.57
N LYS A 363 -6.03 27.80 21.77
CA LYS A 363 -6.51 26.43 22.09
C LYS A 363 -5.68 25.37 21.35
N ARG A 364 -4.35 25.47 21.45
CA ARG A 364 -3.45 24.47 20.89
C ARG A 364 -3.61 23.13 21.58
N PRO A 365 -3.61 22.01 20.83
CA PRO A 365 -3.61 20.68 21.44
C PRO A 365 -2.30 20.43 22.20
N ARG A 366 -2.29 19.46 23.09
CA ARG A 366 -1.08 19.06 23.83
C ARG A 366 -0.07 18.37 22.93
N ARG A 367 -0.54 17.42 22.10
CA ARG A 367 0.28 16.75 21.07
C ARG A 367 0.29 17.54 19.79
N SER A 368 1.35 17.39 19.05
CA SER A 368 1.45 17.95 17.72
C SER A 368 0.56 17.20 16.74
N ILE A 369 0.14 17.89 15.67
CA ILE A 369 -0.63 17.31 14.59
C ILE A 369 0.13 17.47 13.29
N LEU A 370 0.26 16.39 12.54
CA LEU A 370 0.79 16.37 11.19
C LEU A 370 -0.38 16.12 10.22
N PHE A 371 -0.65 17.10 9.39
CA PHE A 371 -1.58 17.00 8.26
C PHE A 371 -0.76 16.57 7.05
N MET A 372 -1.15 15.48 6.40
CA MET A 372 -0.38 14.96 5.29
C MET A 372 -1.30 14.43 4.19
N THR A 373 -1.20 15.02 3.00
CA THR A 373 -1.76 14.43 1.80
C THR A 373 -0.65 13.77 1.01
N VAL A 374 -0.78 12.46 0.79
CA VAL A 374 0.29 11.66 0.19
C VAL A 374 0.12 11.52 -1.31
N THR A 375 1.23 11.26 -1.99
CA THR A 375 1.29 11.00 -3.43
C THR A 375 1.45 9.51 -3.72
N GLY A 376 1.05 9.08 -4.91
CA GLY A 376 1.34 7.74 -5.41
C GLY A 376 0.63 6.61 -4.67
N GLU A 377 -0.50 6.89 -4.03
CA GLU A 377 -1.38 5.87 -3.47
C GLU A 377 -1.82 4.91 -4.57
N GLU A 378 -2.32 5.44 -5.68
CA GLU A 378 -2.80 4.77 -6.88
C GLU A 378 -1.72 3.94 -7.61
N LYS A 379 -0.48 4.16 -7.27
CA LYS A 379 0.68 3.42 -7.79
C LYS A 379 1.20 2.37 -6.80
N GLY A 380 0.50 2.17 -5.68
CA GLY A 380 0.76 1.17 -4.66
C GLY A 380 1.23 1.74 -3.33
N LEU A 381 0.55 2.76 -2.80
CA LEU A 381 0.78 3.38 -1.48
C LEU A 381 2.20 3.98 -1.34
N LEU A 382 2.78 4.49 -2.45
CA LEU A 382 4.21 4.85 -2.48
C LEU A 382 4.55 6.04 -1.58
N GLY A 383 3.67 7.05 -1.50
CA GLY A 383 3.92 8.25 -0.70
C GLY A 383 3.92 7.98 0.81
N SER A 384 2.96 7.23 1.29
CA SER A 384 2.89 6.82 2.70
C SER A 384 4.00 5.82 3.06
N GLU A 385 4.34 4.89 2.15
CA GLU A 385 5.48 3.99 2.34
C GLU A 385 6.81 4.76 2.41
N TRP A 386 6.98 5.78 1.54
CA TRP A 386 8.14 6.66 1.60
C TRP A 386 8.22 7.38 2.93
N TYR A 387 7.12 8.00 3.39
CA TYR A 387 7.08 8.66 4.68
C TYR A 387 7.42 7.71 5.83
N ALA A 388 6.87 6.51 5.86
CA ALA A 388 7.13 5.53 6.91
C ALA A 388 8.61 5.08 6.95
N ASN A 389 9.29 5.03 5.79
CA ASN A 389 10.71 4.69 5.68
C ASN A 389 11.65 5.91 5.84
N HIS A 390 11.17 7.13 5.52
CA HIS A 390 11.91 8.39 5.60
C HIS A 390 11.12 9.45 6.39
N PRO A 391 10.77 9.18 7.65
CA PRO A 391 9.84 10.02 8.39
C PRO A 391 10.46 11.38 8.73
N LEU A 392 9.65 12.44 8.62
CA LEU A 392 10.05 13.80 8.99
C LEU A 392 10.21 14.00 10.50
N PHE A 393 9.59 13.13 11.28
CA PHE A 393 9.70 13.03 12.73
C PHE A 393 9.95 11.57 13.12
N PRO A 394 10.63 11.27 14.24
CA PRO A 394 10.84 9.88 14.65
C PRO A 394 9.53 9.09 14.69
N LEU A 395 9.41 8.03 13.91
CA LEU A 395 8.16 7.29 13.72
C LEU A 395 7.57 6.76 15.04
N LYS A 396 8.45 6.43 16.01
CA LYS A 396 8.06 6.05 17.39
C LYS A 396 7.28 7.12 18.14
N ASN A 397 7.34 8.38 17.70
CA ASN A 397 6.62 9.50 18.29
C ASN A 397 5.20 9.62 17.73
N THR A 398 4.88 8.96 16.62
CA THR A 398 3.53 8.90 16.08
C THR A 398 2.65 8.07 16.99
N VAL A 399 1.53 8.63 17.45
CA VAL A 399 0.59 7.98 18.38
C VAL A 399 -0.58 7.32 17.68
N VAL A 400 -0.95 7.85 16.51
CA VAL A 400 -2.05 7.35 15.68
C VAL A 400 -1.94 7.94 14.29
N ASP A 401 -2.44 7.22 13.30
CA ASP A 401 -2.80 7.75 11.99
C ASP A 401 -4.31 7.61 11.78
N LEU A 402 -4.99 8.71 11.42
CA LEU A 402 -6.39 8.76 11.05
C LEU A 402 -6.49 9.08 9.56
N ASN A 403 -6.82 8.07 8.78
CA ASN A 403 -6.84 8.12 7.31
C ASN A 403 -8.27 8.27 6.79
N THR A 404 -8.46 9.17 5.84
CA THR A 404 -9.74 9.36 5.14
C THR A 404 -9.56 9.11 3.66
N ASP A 405 -10.36 8.20 3.10
CA ASP A 405 -10.28 7.84 1.70
C ASP A 405 -11.68 7.39 1.23
N MET A 406 -12.20 8.01 0.17
CA MET A 406 -13.50 7.75 -0.41
C MET A 406 -14.67 7.92 0.59
N THR A 407 -14.80 9.10 1.19
CA THR A 407 -15.81 9.39 2.22
C THR A 407 -17.03 10.18 1.71
N GLY A 408 -17.14 10.40 0.40
CA GLY A 408 -18.14 11.28 -0.21
C GLY A 408 -19.22 10.59 -1.05
N ARG A 409 -19.28 9.29 -1.10
CA ARG A 409 -20.29 8.52 -1.86
C ARG A 409 -20.84 7.38 -1.01
N TYR A 410 -21.92 6.77 -1.46
CA TYR A 410 -22.48 5.57 -0.82
C TYR A 410 -22.27 4.35 -1.72
N ASP A 411 -22.03 3.20 -1.11
CA ASP A 411 -22.05 1.93 -1.83
C ASP A 411 -23.49 1.42 -2.07
N ASP A 412 -23.60 0.31 -2.79
CA ASP A 412 -24.91 -0.25 -3.15
C ASP A 412 -25.74 -0.71 -1.93
N GLU A 413 -25.08 -1.16 -0.86
CA GLU A 413 -25.76 -1.65 0.35
C GLU A 413 -26.40 -0.51 1.15
N HIS A 414 -25.86 0.70 1.03
CA HIS A 414 -26.29 1.87 1.79
C HIS A 414 -27.04 2.90 0.94
N LYS A 415 -27.46 2.55 -0.27
CA LYS A 415 -28.34 3.41 -1.08
C LYS A 415 -29.60 3.75 -0.29
N GLY A 416 -29.83 5.04 -0.02
CA GLY A 416 -30.95 5.53 0.81
C GLY A 416 -30.77 5.42 2.33
N LYS A 417 -29.57 5.08 2.81
CA LYS A 417 -29.18 5.05 4.21
C LYS A 417 -27.88 5.84 4.42
N PRO A 418 -27.92 7.16 4.37
CA PRO A 418 -26.71 7.98 4.22
C PRO A 418 -25.83 8.09 5.46
N ASP A 419 -26.34 7.77 6.65
CA ASP A 419 -25.66 8.09 7.92
C ASP A 419 -24.81 6.92 8.44
N TYR A 420 -23.85 6.43 7.63
CA TYR A 420 -22.93 5.35 8.00
C TYR A 420 -21.48 5.68 7.66
N ILE A 421 -20.58 4.92 8.21
CA ILE A 421 -19.15 4.88 7.84
C ILE A 421 -18.57 3.50 8.11
N TYR A 422 -17.87 2.93 7.16
CA TYR A 422 -16.97 1.82 7.43
C TYR A 422 -15.75 2.35 8.16
N GLU A 423 -15.44 1.73 9.27
CA GLU A 423 -14.18 1.99 9.96
C GLU A 423 -13.32 0.73 9.98
N ILE A 424 -12.08 0.89 9.56
CA ILE A 424 -11.14 -0.21 9.34
C ILE A 424 -9.85 0.06 10.10
N GLY A 425 -9.45 -0.86 10.98
CA GLY A 425 -8.15 -0.85 11.62
C GLY A 425 -8.12 -0.43 13.09
N SER A 426 -9.14 0.26 13.61
CA SER A 426 -9.09 0.84 14.96
C SER A 426 -8.86 -0.16 16.09
N ASP A 427 -9.23 -1.43 15.91
CA ASP A 427 -9.02 -2.49 16.91
C ASP A 427 -7.81 -3.39 16.62
N LYS A 428 -7.10 -3.17 15.51
CA LYS A 428 -6.01 -4.06 15.10
C LYS A 428 -4.81 -3.97 16.03
N LEU A 429 -4.42 -2.76 16.41
CA LEU A 429 -3.23 -2.51 17.23
C LEU A 429 -3.53 -1.91 18.60
N SER A 430 -4.69 -1.27 18.78
CA SER A 430 -5.09 -0.62 20.03
C SER A 430 -6.54 -0.92 20.37
N SER A 431 -6.79 -1.46 21.56
CA SER A 431 -8.16 -1.61 22.07
C SER A 431 -8.83 -0.25 22.32
N GLN A 432 -8.05 0.75 22.73
CA GLN A 432 -8.56 2.07 23.10
C GLN A 432 -8.97 2.94 21.91
N LEU A 433 -8.36 2.76 20.72
CA LEU A 433 -8.68 3.60 19.56
C LEU A 433 -10.14 3.41 19.12
N ARG A 434 -10.62 2.17 19.10
CA ARG A 434 -12.03 1.87 18.81
C ARG A 434 -12.98 2.44 19.86
N GLU A 435 -12.59 2.41 21.14
CA GLU A 435 -13.37 3.02 22.20
C GLU A 435 -13.51 4.54 21.99
N VAL A 436 -12.41 5.22 21.66
CA VAL A 436 -12.42 6.66 21.33
C VAL A 436 -13.35 6.95 20.16
N LEU A 437 -13.27 6.16 19.08
CA LEU A 437 -14.15 6.30 17.92
C LEU A 437 -15.64 6.21 18.34
N ILE A 438 -16.00 5.13 19.04
CA ILE A 438 -17.38 4.88 19.45
C ILE A 438 -17.90 6.01 20.34
N GLU A 439 -17.07 6.46 21.31
CA GLU A 439 -17.42 7.52 22.24
C GLU A 439 -17.61 8.86 21.52
N GLN A 440 -16.66 9.28 20.68
CA GLN A 440 -16.75 10.55 19.97
C GLN A 440 -17.89 10.56 18.96
N ASN A 441 -18.11 9.45 18.25
CA ASN A 441 -19.26 9.32 17.36
C ASN A 441 -20.58 9.43 18.10
N LYS A 442 -20.76 8.68 19.18
CA LYS A 442 -21.98 8.71 20.01
C LYS A 442 -22.25 10.09 20.57
N LYS A 443 -21.22 10.80 21.00
CA LYS A 443 -21.33 12.11 21.66
C LYS A 443 -21.64 13.24 20.70
N HIS A 444 -21.12 13.19 19.46
CA HIS A 444 -21.07 14.37 18.62
C HIS A 444 -21.72 14.20 17.23
N ILE A 445 -21.71 12.99 16.64
CA ILE A 445 -22.08 12.80 15.22
C ILE A 445 -23.27 11.85 15.07
N GLY A 446 -23.14 10.59 15.54
CA GLY A 446 -24.22 9.59 15.49
C GLY A 446 -24.29 8.79 14.19
N LEU A 447 -23.19 8.64 13.45
CA LEU A 447 -23.11 7.73 12.29
C LEU A 447 -23.29 6.28 12.71
N GLU A 448 -23.87 5.45 11.87
CA GLU A 448 -23.78 4.00 11.97
C GLU A 448 -22.33 3.57 11.67
N LEU A 449 -21.66 2.99 12.66
CA LEU A 449 -20.29 2.49 12.51
C LEU A 449 -20.33 1.04 12.05
N ASP A 450 -19.87 0.76 10.85
CA ASP A 450 -19.77 -0.59 10.29
C ASP A 450 -18.31 -1.07 10.32
N PHE A 451 -18.08 -2.18 10.98
CA PHE A 451 -16.75 -2.76 11.20
C PHE A 451 -16.49 -4.04 10.39
N ARG A 452 -17.36 -4.38 9.42
CA ARG A 452 -17.31 -5.66 8.70
C ARG A 452 -15.98 -5.92 8.01
N PHE A 453 -15.32 -4.89 7.50
CA PHE A 453 -14.03 -5.00 6.80
C PHE A 453 -12.81 -5.16 7.73
N ASN A 454 -13.04 -5.25 9.04
CA ASN A 454 -12.02 -5.67 9.99
C ASN A 454 -11.88 -7.21 10.08
N ASP A 455 -12.75 -7.98 9.41
CA ASP A 455 -12.62 -9.43 9.33
C ASP A 455 -11.29 -9.80 8.63
N PRO A 456 -10.43 -10.63 9.25
CA PRO A 456 -9.19 -11.08 8.61
C PRO A 456 -9.40 -11.86 7.31
N ASN A 457 -10.62 -12.37 7.08
CA ASN A 457 -11.03 -13.07 5.87
C ASN A 457 -11.76 -12.17 4.86
N ASP A 458 -11.78 -10.85 5.06
CA ASP A 458 -12.38 -9.93 4.10
C ASP A 458 -11.84 -10.20 2.68
N PRO A 459 -12.68 -10.62 1.72
CA PRO A 459 -12.25 -10.94 0.36
C PRO A 459 -11.72 -9.70 -0.38
N ASN A 460 -12.15 -8.50 0.00
CA ASN A 460 -11.72 -7.24 -0.60
C ASN A 460 -10.37 -6.79 -0.07
N ARG A 461 -10.00 -7.24 1.15
CA ARG A 461 -8.75 -6.89 1.83
C ARG A 461 -8.54 -5.40 2.00
N PHE A 462 -9.59 -4.63 2.29
CA PHE A 462 -9.54 -3.17 2.38
C PHE A 462 -8.54 -2.65 3.41
N TYR A 463 -8.30 -3.37 4.50
CA TYR A 463 -7.26 -3.02 5.47
C TYR A 463 -5.87 -2.79 4.87
N TYR A 464 -5.58 -3.37 3.70
CA TYR A 464 -4.26 -3.31 3.03
C TYR A 464 -4.25 -2.35 1.84
N ARG A 465 -5.33 -1.59 1.59
CA ARG A 465 -5.56 -0.90 0.32
C ARG A 465 -5.55 0.62 0.40
N SER A 466 -5.22 1.21 1.55
CA SER A 466 -5.03 2.65 1.67
C SER A 466 -3.85 2.97 2.58
N ASP A 467 -3.49 4.22 2.70
CA ASP A 467 -2.23 4.73 3.25
C ASP A 467 -1.98 4.40 4.73
N HIS A 468 -3.05 4.25 5.52
CA HIS A 468 -2.98 3.82 6.92
C HIS A 468 -2.17 2.53 7.12
N TYR A 469 -2.19 1.64 6.11
CA TYR A 469 -1.50 0.36 6.23
C TYR A 469 0.01 0.52 6.39
N ASN A 470 0.60 1.53 5.78
CA ASN A 470 2.03 1.80 5.92
C ASN A 470 2.42 2.26 7.33
N PHE A 471 1.52 2.89 8.08
CA PHE A 471 1.69 3.16 9.51
C PHE A 471 1.46 1.91 10.36
N ALA A 472 0.41 1.15 10.05
CA ALA A 472 0.08 -0.08 10.77
C ALA A 472 1.22 -1.12 10.72
N LYS A 473 1.92 -1.26 9.58
CA LYS A 473 3.11 -2.13 9.44
C LYS A 473 4.22 -1.80 10.46
N HIS A 474 4.28 -0.56 10.93
CA HIS A 474 5.24 -0.09 11.92
C HIS A 474 4.69 -0.09 13.35
N GLY A 475 3.54 -0.74 13.59
CA GLY A 475 2.94 -0.86 14.91
C GLY A 475 2.26 0.43 15.42
N ILE A 476 1.92 1.35 14.54
CA ILE A 476 1.19 2.58 14.86
C ILE A 476 -0.30 2.29 14.75
N PRO A 477 -1.12 2.57 15.79
CA PRO A 477 -2.57 2.48 15.73
C PRO A 477 -3.14 3.31 14.58
N VAL A 478 -4.10 2.75 13.84
CA VAL A 478 -4.70 3.39 12.66
C VAL A 478 -6.21 3.29 12.69
N ALA A 479 -6.89 4.27 12.13
CA ALA A 479 -8.29 4.21 11.79
C ALA A 479 -8.48 4.72 10.36
N PHE A 480 -9.05 3.90 9.51
CA PHE A 480 -9.36 4.22 8.13
C PHE A 480 -10.86 4.40 7.95
N PHE A 481 -11.27 5.59 7.53
CA PHE A 481 -12.65 6.00 7.28
C PHE A 481 -12.97 5.88 5.80
N PHE A 482 -13.99 5.08 5.47
CA PHE A 482 -14.31 4.68 4.11
C PHE A 482 -15.82 4.50 3.94
N ASN A 483 -16.41 4.92 2.84
CA ASN A 483 -17.85 4.74 2.57
C ASN A 483 -18.16 3.64 1.55
N GLY A 484 -17.17 2.83 1.18
CA GLY A 484 -17.36 1.74 0.23
C GLY A 484 -17.06 2.12 -1.22
N VAL A 485 -17.11 1.10 -2.09
CA VAL A 485 -16.88 1.24 -3.53
C VAL A 485 -18.21 1.47 -4.23
N HIS A 486 -18.24 2.39 -5.18
CA HIS A 486 -19.40 2.72 -6.01
C HIS A 486 -19.11 2.47 -7.50
N ASP A 487 -20.15 2.51 -8.35
CA ASP A 487 -20.04 2.18 -9.79
C ASP A 487 -19.03 3.05 -10.56
N ASP A 488 -18.76 4.26 -10.08
CA ASP A 488 -17.83 5.19 -10.74
C ASP A 488 -16.38 5.06 -10.23
N TYR A 489 -16.07 4.11 -9.34
CA TYR A 489 -14.71 3.91 -8.81
C TYR A 489 -13.70 3.64 -9.94
N HIS A 490 -12.65 4.46 -10.01
CA HIS A 490 -11.64 4.45 -11.09
C HIS A 490 -12.25 4.65 -12.50
N MET A 491 -13.34 5.42 -12.58
CA MET A 491 -14.04 5.72 -13.83
C MET A 491 -14.21 7.24 -13.99
N PRO A 492 -14.41 7.72 -15.24
CA PRO A 492 -14.65 9.15 -15.49
C PRO A 492 -15.90 9.72 -14.81
N GLY A 493 -16.76 8.85 -14.30
CA GLY A 493 -17.99 9.26 -13.61
C GLY A 493 -17.81 9.64 -12.14
N ASP A 494 -16.60 9.56 -11.57
CA ASP A 494 -16.31 10.03 -10.20
C ASP A 494 -16.14 11.55 -10.18
N GLU A 495 -17.29 12.24 -10.17
CA GLU A 495 -17.43 13.67 -10.37
C GLU A 495 -18.01 14.40 -9.15
N VAL A 496 -17.69 15.70 -9.04
CA VAL A 496 -18.07 16.56 -7.92
C VAL A 496 -19.58 16.69 -7.72
N ASP A 497 -20.36 16.62 -8.78
CA ASP A 497 -21.82 16.75 -8.75
C ASP A 497 -22.53 15.54 -8.11
N LYS A 498 -21.82 14.44 -7.96
CA LYS A 498 -22.31 13.21 -7.32
C LYS A 498 -21.89 13.08 -5.85
N ILE A 499 -21.15 14.03 -5.31
CA ILE A 499 -20.61 13.97 -3.96
C ILE A 499 -21.62 14.42 -2.91
N GLU A 500 -21.72 13.62 -1.87
CA GLU A 500 -22.56 13.86 -0.69
C GLU A 500 -21.76 14.67 0.35
N PHE A 501 -21.74 16.00 0.19
CA PHE A 501 -20.93 16.89 1.03
C PHE A 501 -21.31 16.87 2.50
N ASP A 502 -22.58 16.63 2.84
CA ASP A 502 -23.02 16.47 4.22
C ASP A 502 -22.39 15.23 4.87
N GLN A 503 -22.14 14.17 4.08
CA GLN A 503 -21.47 12.97 4.54
C GLN A 503 -19.99 13.25 4.83
N ILE A 504 -19.27 13.87 3.89
CA ILE A 504 -17.87 14.25 4.11
C ILE A 504 -17.75 15.15 5.35
N GLN A 505 -18.67 16.12 5.51
CA GLN A 505 -18.71 17.00 6.68
C GLN A 505 -18.86 16.22 7.99
N LYS A 506 -19.78 15.24 8.05
CA LYS A 506 -19.97 14.40 9.25
C LYS A 506 -18.73 13.59 9.57
N VAL A 507 -18.14 12.95 8.55
CA VAL A 507 -16.91 12.16 8.70
C VAL A 507 -15.75 13.06 9.13
N GLY A 508 -15.53 14.19 8.46
CA GLY A 508 -14.47 15.16 8.82
C GLY A 508 -14.59 15.66 10.26
N ARG A 509 -15.83 15.95 10.71
CA ARG A 509 -16.09 16.32 12.11
C ARG A 509 -15.80 15.17 13.09
N LEU A 510 -16.14 13.93 12.73
CA LEU A 510 -15.81 12.75 13.55
C LEU A 510 -14.30 12.59 13.70
N VAL A 511 -13.56 12.67 12.59
CA VAL A 511 -12.09 12.62 12.59
C VAL A 511 -11.50 13.76 13.44
N PHE A 512 -12.05 14.98 13.33
CA PHE A 512 -11.65 16.12 14.17
C PHE A 512 -11.83 15.82 15.66
N TYR A 513 -13.00 15.32 16.09
CA TYR A 513 -13.24 15.00 17.49
C TYR A 513 -12.32 13.90 18.01
N MET A 514 -12.06 12.88 17.21
CA MET A 514 -11.09 11.83 17.55
C MET A 514 -9.68 12.39 17.69
N ALA A 515 -9.22 13.15 16.70
CA ALA A 515 -7.90 13.78 16.71
C ALA A 515 -7.74 14.73 17.89
N TRP A 516 -8.78 15.53 18.22
CA TRP A 516 -8.80 16.42 19.36
C TRP A 516 -8.69 15.65 20.68
N GLU A 517 -9.47 14.60 20.86
CA GLU A 517 -9.40 13.75 22.06
C GLU A 517 -8.01 13.11 22.22
N ILE A 518 -7.51 12.48 21.17
CA ILE A 518 -6.21 11.79 21.19
C ILE A 518 -5.06 12.79 21.38
N ALA A 519 -5.13 13.96 20.75
CA ALA A 519 -4.10 14.99 20.89
C ALA A 519 -4.07 15.60 22.29
N ASN A 520 -5.15 15.51 23.05
CA ASN A 520 -5.32 16.20 24.33
C ASN A 520 -5.30 15.28 25.56
N ARG A 521 -5.55 13.99 25.39
CA ARG A 521 -5.59 13.04 26.52
C ARG A 521 -4.26 12.90 27.24
N GLU A 522 -4.30 12.51 28.52
CA GLU A 522 -3.07 12.39 29.32
C GLU A 522 -2.15 11.28 28.80
N GLN A 523 -2.68 10.09 28.60
CA GLN A 523 -1.92 8.93 28.18
C GLN A 523 -1.96 8.75 26.67
N ARG A 524 -0.90 8.20 26.08
CA ARG A 524 -0.95 7.69 24.71
C ARG A 524 -1.98 6.57 24.59
N LEU A 525 -2.42 6.30 23.38
CA LEU A 525 -3.12 5.06 23.05
C LEU A 525 -2.22 3.86 23.39
N VAL A 526 -2.79 2.87 24.06
CA VAL A 526 -2.07 1.63 24.39
C VAL A 526 -2.02 0.76 23.14
N VAL A 527 -0.82 0.28 22.78
CA VAL A 527 -0.63 -0.71 21.72
C VAL A 527 -0.64 -2.09 22.37
N ASP A 528 -1.81 -2.66 22.52
CA ASP A 528 -2.08 -3.88 23.30
C ASP A 528 -2.79 -4.98 22.49
N SER A 529 -3.06 -4.72 21.24
CA SER A 529 -3.70 -5.65 20.33
C SER A 529 -2.78 -5.94 19.14
N ASN A 530 -2.88 -7.12 18.60
CA ASN A 530 -2.21 -7.51 17.36
C ASN A 530 -3.14 -8.45 16.61
N LYS A 531 -4.33 -7.93 16.29
CA LYS A 531 -5.34 -8.69 15.54
C LYS A 531 -4.95 -8.73 14.07
N PRO A 532 -5.03 -9.88 13.42
CA PRO A 532 -4.72 -10.05 12.01
C PRO A 532 -5.66 -9.25 11.08
#